data_0f3bd0331724ee4238ef46aad5316a7e
#
_entry.id   0f3bd0331724ee4238ef46aad5316a7e
#
_cell.length_a   1.000
_cell.length_b   1.000
_cell.length_c   1.000
_cell.angle_alpha   90.00
_cell.angle_beta   90.00
_cell.angle_gamma   90.00
#
_symmetry.space_group_name_H-M   'P 1'
#
loop_
_entity.id
_entity.type
_entity.pdbx_description
1 polymer ?
#
loop_
_entity_poly.entity_id
_entity_poly.type
_entity_poly.pdbx_seq_one_letter_code
_entity_poly.pdbx_strand_id
1 'polypeptide(L)'
;MRRALTLTLLLALTLGVSACGGSKKSSSSTSTGETKVEPANITMWTPFVDPELQTLKAVVKDFEATHKGIHVKVIGGTNDDKIVVAIRGGNAPDVAQSFSSDNTGAFCPSGAWIDLGPYLKKDSVDASIFPTAPRDYTTFEGTRCALPMLADTYGLYYNKTLLAKAGYKSPPKTISQLTAMAKKLTQRDANGKLKVVGFNPFPSWYENVPAHYGPSWGAQWMNGDKSSLNTPPWQDQLKWQKSLVDWYGYDNLVRFNAGAGDEFSASNAFETGKVAMHMDGEWRVNFIKKEAPKLNYGTAAFPVADNKQDLYGAGYVTGSIIGIPKTSKHKNQAWLLVKYLGTNTPALAKLSNGIQNVPTTSASLKSPALTPLPGFQTFLNVFGNANTTTTPITRIGAANQETFQSFISKYISGSKTDLEGGLANVDKQIDNQLEQANAGQAP
;
A
#
# COMPACT_ATOMS: atom_id res chain seq x y z
N MET A 1 20.90 -23.57 64.84
CA MET A 1 21.33 -22.52 65.82
C MET A 1 20.61 -21.26 65.44
N ARG A 2 19.45 -20.94 66.10
CA ARG A 2 19.32 -20.02 67.23
C ARG A 2 19.95 -18.63 66.92
N ARG A 3 19.25 -17.51 66.83
CA ARG A 3 18.22 -16.80 67.67
C ARG A 3 17.67 -15.65 66.80
N ALA A 4 16.43 -15.28 66.61
CA ALA A 4 15.36 -14.73 67.49
C ALA A 4 15.78 -13.54 68.39
N LEU A 5 15.09 -12.40 68.19
CA LEU A 5 14.53 -11.44 69.18
C LEU A 5 14.07 -10.17 68.42
N THR A 6 12.84 -9.92 68.35
CA THR A 6 11.74 -9.35 69.21
C THR A 6 11.85 -7.86 69.47
N LEU A 7 10.74 -7.17 69.08
CA LEU A 7 9.88 -6.18 69.75
C LEU A 7 10.48 -4.79 70.08
N THR A 8 9.84 -3.71 69.71
CA THR A 8 8.89 -3.05 70.59
C THR A 8 8.12 -1.89 69.88
N LEU A 9 6.86 -1.86 70.14
CA LEU A 9 5.76 -0.93 69.92
C LEU A 9 5.98 0.40 70.64
N LEU A 10 5.61 1.55 70.08
CA LEU A 10 5.11 2.68 70.91
C LEU A 10 4.18 3.58 70.06
N LEU A 11 2.99 3.67 70.59
CA LEU A 11 1.81 4.42 70.22
C LEU A 11 1.90 5.85 70.84
N ALA A 12 1.61 6.90 70.10
CA ALA A 12 1.20 8.16 70.71
C ALA A 12 0.16 8.87 69.83
N LEU A 13 -1.05 8.94 70.36
CA LEU A 13 -2.17 9.74 69.93
C LEU A 13 -1.97 11.17 70.38
N THR A 14 -2.25 12.19 69.55
CA THR A 14 -2.80 13.47 70.04
C THR A 14 -3.83 14.04 69.06
N LEU A 15 -5.01 14.25 69.56
CA LEU A 15 -6.13 14.98 69.00
C LEU A 15 -5.90 16.50 69.06
N GLY A 16 -6.36 17.21 68.03
CA GLY A 16 -6.45 18.66 68.03
C GLY A 16 -7.51 19.16 67.06
N VAL A 17 -8.55 19.76 67.57
CA VAL A 17 -9.88 20.06 66.99
C VAL A 17 -9.91 21.46 66.36
N SER A 18 -10.75 21.62 65.27
CA SER A 18 -11.58 22.78 64.85
C SER A 18 -10.91 24.06 64.34
N ALA A 19 -11.36 24.71 63.33
CA ALA A 19 -12.67 25.23 62.99
C ALA A 19 -12.75 26.01 61.68
N CYS A 20 -13.90 25.96 61.03
CA CYS A 20 -14.62 27.00 60.26
C CYS A 20 -14.03 27.76 59.09
N GLY A 21 -14.62 27.54 57.90
CA GLY A 21 -15.44 28.60 57.30
C GLY A 21 -14.84 29.22 56.03
N GLY A 22 -15.38 28.88 54.85
CA GLY A 22 -15.11 29.64 53.65
C GLY A 22 -15.59 28.95 52.38
N SER A 23 -16.91 29.00 52.08
CA SER A 23 -17.46 28.59 50.80
C SER A 23 -16.92 29.50 49.70
N LYS A 24 -15.96 28.98 48.90
CA LYS A 24 -15.67 29.53 47.57
C LYS A 24 -16.30 28.60 46.53
N LYS A 25 -17.32 29.14 45.84
CA LYS A 25 -17.87 28.55 44.62
C LYS A 25 -16.73 28.29 43.64
N SER A 26 -16.39 27.02 43.45
CA SER A 26 -15.57 26.59 42.37
C SER A 26 -16.40 26.60 41.08
N SER A 27 -16.21 27.62 40.27
CA SER A 27 -16.67 27.60 38.88
C SER A 27 -15.92 26.47 38.18
N SER A 28 -16.62 25.37 37.87
CA SER A 28 -16.12 24.34 37.01
C SER A 28 -16.01 24.90 35.58
N SER A 29 -14.87 25.46 35.25
CA SER A 29 -14.48 25.62 33.86
C SER A 29 -14.21 24.22 33.32
N THR A 30 -15.11 23.73 32.48
CA THR A 30 -14.88 22.54 31.64
C THR A 30 -13.78 22.90 30.67
N SER A 31 -12.52 22.76 31.07
CA SER A 31 -11.43 22.74 30.16
C SER A 31 -11.53 21.41 29.39
N THR A 32 -11.86 21.46 28.12
CA THR A 32 -11.57 20.40 27.15
C THR A 32 -10.05 20.21 27.15
N GLY A 33 -9.56 19.37 28.06
CA GLY A 33 -8.14 19.14 28.25
C GLY A 33 -7.57 18.37 27.09
N GLU A 34 -6.95 19.06 26.15
CA GLU A 34 -5.89 18.44 25.33
C GLU A 34 -4.85 17.87 26.31
N THR A 35 -4.70 16.56 26.33
CA THR A 35 -3.69 15.91 27.17
C THR A 35 -2.33 16.42 26.71
N LYS A 36 -1.69 17.27 27.51
CA LYS A 36 -0.37 17.81 27.23
C LYS A 36 0.60 16.63 27.05
N VAL A 37 1.06 16.43 25.84
CA VAL A 37 2.00 15.37 25.52
C VAL A 37 3.41 15.90 25.79
N GLU A 38 4.19 15.15 26.56
CA GLU A 38 5.57 15.52 26.90
C GLU A 38 6.46 15.62 25.64
N PRO A 39 7.43 16.55 25.65
CA PRO A 39 8.41 16.67 24.56
C PRO A 39 9.16 15.36 24.33
N ALA A 40 9.46 15.04 23.07
CA ALA A 40 10.23 13.85 22.70
C ALA A 40 10.91 13.98 21.33
N ASN A 41 12.00 13.27 21.18
CA ASN A 41 12.60 12.97 19.89
C ASN A 41 12.14 11.58 19.46
N ILE A 42 11.38 11.49 18.37
CA ILE A 42 10.85 10.24 17.84
C ILE A 42 11.46 9.94 16.48
N THR A 43 11.44 8.66 16.10
CA THR A 43 11.91 8.19 14.80
C THR A 43 10.77 7.65 13.96
N MET A 44 10.77 7.97 12.67
CA MET A 44 9.87 7.37 11.69
C MET A 44 10.69 6.68 10.61
N TRP A 45 10.37 5.40 10.34
CA TRP A 45 10.92 4.67 9.20
C TRP A 45 9.88 4.58 8.09
N THR A 46 10.36 4.79 6.86
CA THR A 46 9.53 4.80 5.66
C THR A 46 10.28 4.13 4.49
N PRO A 47 9.59 3.39 3.62
CA PRO A 47 10.20 2.88 2.40
C PRO A 47 10.42 3.97 1.34
N PHE A 48 9.82 5.16 1.46
CA PHE A 48 10.04 6.26 0.53
C PHE A 48 11.52 6.59 0.33
N VAL A 49 11.88 6.86 -0.92
CA VAL A 49 13.15 7.45 -1.34
C VAL A 49 12.88 8.78 -2.04
N ASP A 50 13.91 9.56 -2.38
CA ASP A 50 13.70 10.83 -3.08
C ASP A 50 13.11 10.60 -4.49
N PRO A 51 12.14 11.43 -4.92
CA PRO A 51 11.69 12.70 -4.31
C PRO A 51 10.59 12.59 -3.24
N GLU A 52 9.96 11.44 -3.08
CA GLU A 52 8.82 11.22 -2.17
C GLU A 52 9.20 11.45 -0.71
N LEU A 53 10.41 11.00 -0.34
CA LEU A 53 10.96 11.20 1.01
C LEU A 53 11.05 12.69 1.36
N GLN A 54 11.40 13.56 0.41
CA GLN A 54 11.45 15.01 0.66
C GLN A 54 10.05 15.58 0.89
N THR A 55 9.05 15.09 0.15
CA THR A 55 7.66 15.48 0.38
C THR A 55 7.19 15.08 1.78
N LEU A 56 7.46 13.84 2.20
CA LEU A 56 7.13 13.39 3.57
C LEU A 56 7.82 14.24 4.63
N LYS A 57 9.12 14.49 4.48
CA LYS A 57 9.88 15.36 5.42
C LYS A 57 9.29 16.76 5.52
N ALA A 58 8.82 17.33 4.41
CA ALA A 58 8.17 18.63 4.40
C ALA A 58 6.82 18.64 5.14
N VAL A 59 6.06 17.55 5.07
CA VAL A 59 4.81 17.38 5.83
C VAL A 59 5.07 17.13 7.32
N VAL A 60 6.11 16.35 7.64
CA VAL A 60 6.55 16.14 9.02
C VAL A 60 7.01 17.45 9.66
N LYS A 61 7.68 18.32 8.92
CA LYS A 61 8.03 19.67 9.40
C LYS A 61 6.81 20.52 9.75
N ASP A 62 5.73 20.42 8.98
CA ASP A 62 4.47 21.10 9.31
C ASP A 62 3.84 20.52 10.60
N PHE A 63 3.94 19.19 10.80
CA PHE A 63 3.56 18.56 12.06
C PHE A 63 4.34 19.12 13.25
N GLU A 64 5.67 19.19 13.17
CA GLU A 64 6.53 19.73 14.22
C GLU A 64 6.21 21.22 14.52
N ALA A 65 5.81 21.99 13.50
CA ALA A 65 5.44 23.39 13.67
C ALA A 65 4.16 23.54 14.56
N THR A 66 3.26 22.56 14.51
CA THR A 66 2.00 22.56 15.28
C THR A 66 2.08 21.75 16.58
N HIS A 67 3.07 20.86 16.74
CA HIS A 67 3.28 20.01 17.91
C HIS A 67 4.62 20.31 18.58
N LYS A 68 4.69 21.49 19.19
CA LYS A 68 5.91 22.00 19.82
C LYS A 68 6.51 21.04 20.83
N GLY A 69 7.81 20.81 20.75
CA GLY A 69 8.54 19.88 21.62
C GLY A 69 8.62 18.44 21.09
N ILE A 70 7.93 18.10 20.00
CA ILE A 70 8.09 16.81 19.33
C ILE A 70 8.97 17.03 18.11
N HIS A 71 10.09 16.29 18.04
CA HIS A 71 11.00 16.27 16.90
C HIS A 71 11.03 14.89 16.25
N VAL A 72 10.94 14.82 14.93
CA VAL A 72 10.81 13.57 14.18
C VAL A 72 11.99 13.38 13.24
N LYS A 73 12.80 12.36 13.50
CA LYS A 73 13.83 11.91 12.56
C LYS A 73 13.24 10.93 11.56
N VAL A 74 13.04 11.35 10.31
CA VAL A 74 12.55 10.49 9.23
C VAL A 74 13.73 9.79 8.54
N ILE A 75 13.67 8.44 8.48
CA ILE A 75 14.67 7.57 7.83
C ILE A 75 13.95 6.87 6.66
N GLY A 76 14.41 7.15 5.44
CA GLY A 76 13.91 6.58 4.21
C GLY A 76 14.61 5.28 3.79
N GLY A 77 14.07 4.61 2.76
CA GLY A 77 14.63 3.39 2.17
C GLY A 77 14.61 2.19 3.12
N THR A 78 13.65 2.15 4.05
CA THR A 78 13.46 1.02 4.97
C THR A 78 12.28 0.19 4.50
N ASN A 79 12.49 -1.11 4.30
CA ASN A 79 11.44 -2.06 3.92
C ASN A 79 10.85 -2.78 5.15
N ASP A 80 9.79 -3.55 4.92
CA ASP A 80 9.06 -4.28 5.95
C ASP A 80 9.93 -5.30 6.68
N ASP A 81 10.83 -5.99 5.99
CA ASP A 81 11.77 -6.95 6.60
C ASP A 81 12.65 -6.28 7.66
N LYS A 82 13.20 -5.11 7.35
CA LYS A 82 13.99 -4.33 8.32
C LYS A 82 13.15 -3.91 9.51
N ILE A 83 11.89 -3.53 9.30
CA ILE A 83 10.97 -3.17 10.37
C ILE A 83 10.70 -4.39 11.28
N VAL A 84 10.40 -5.55 10.70
CA VAL A 84 10.16 -6.79 11.46
C VAL A 84 11.38 -7.21 12.27
N VAL A 85 12.57 -7.20 11.66
CA VAL A 85 13.83 -7.51 12.34
C VAL A 85 14.08 -6.54 13.48
N ALA A 86 13.86 -5.24 13.27
CA ALA A 86 14.05 -4.21 14.30
C ALA A 86 13.07 -4.35 15.46
N ILE A 87 11.80 -4.72 15.20
CA ILE A 87 10.80 -5.01 16.23
C ILE A 87 11.24 -6.21 17.08
N ARG A 88 11.68 -7.30 16.44
CA ARG A 88 12.18 -8.49 17.13
C ARG A 88 13.43 -8.19 17.98
N GLY A 89 14.31 -7.33 17.46
CA GLY A 89 15.54 -6.90 18.13
C GLY A 89 15.36 -5.79 19.19
N GLY A 90 14.14 -5.28 19.39
CA GLY A 90 13.86 -4.21 20.35
C GLY A 90 14.34 -2.80 19.96
N ASN A 91 14.78 -2.61 18.71
CA ASN A 91 15.35 -1.37 18.17
C ASN A 91 14.46 -0.76 17.04
N ALA A 92 13.16 -1.02 17.07
CA ALA A 92 12.25 -0.47 16.10
C ALA A 92 12.09 1.06 16.23
N PRO A 93 11.67 1.75 15.15
CA PRO A 93 11.30 3.16 15.21
C PRO A 93 10.06 3.38 16.09
N ASP A 94 9.74 4.65 16.35
CA ASP A 94 8.50 5.00 17.04
C ASP A 94 7.28 4.95 16.11
N VAL A 95 7.48 5.27 14.83
CA VAL A 95 6.48 5.13 13.76
C VAL A 95 7.08 4.36 12.60
N ALA A 96 6.35 3.40 12.06
CA ALA A 96 6.73 2.63 10.88
C ALA A 96 5.67 2.76 9.79
N GLN A 97 6.13 2.87 8.54
CA GLN A 97 5.30 2.84 7.33
C GLN A 97 5.63 1.58 6.53
N SER A 98 4.60 0.92 6.00
CA SER A 98 4.69 -0.14 5.00
C SER A 98 4.01 0.31 3.71
N PHE A 99 4.52 -0.10 2.54
CA PHE A 99 3.83 0.11 1.26
C PHE A 99 2.69 -0.88 1.05
N SER A 100 2.67 -2.00 1.78
CA SER A 100 1.68 -3.04 1.59
C SER A 100 0.65 -3.04 2.71
N SER A 101 -0.60 -2.77 2.37
CA SER A 101 -1.74 -2.95 3.28
C SER A 101 -1.93 -4.41 3.71
N ASP A 102 -1.45 -5.40 2.94
CA ASP A 102 -1.53 -6.83 3.26
C ASP A 102 -0.84 -7.16 4.59
N ASN A 103 0.21 -6.41 4.93
CA ASN A 103 0.95 -6.58 6.18
C ASN A 103 0.14 -6.27 7.45
N THR A 104 -1.02 -5.64 7.34
CA THR A 104 -1.95 -5.46 8.46
C THR A 104 -2.28 -6.78 9.14
N GLY A 105 -2.53 -7.85 8.35
CA GLY A 105 -2.86 -9.17 8.87
C GLY A 105 -1.70 -9.89 9.57
N ALA A 106 -0.45 -9.52 9.28
CA ALA A 106 0.73 -10.02 9.98
C ALA A 106 1.09 -9.15 11.20
N PHE A 107 0.99 -7.82 11.07
CA PHE A 107 1.42 -6.89 12.12
C PHE A 107 0.43 -6.79 13.29
N CYS A 108 -0.90 -6.85 13.03
CA CYS A 108 -1.91 -6.72 14.07
C CYS A 108 -1.92 -7.94 15.01
N PRO A 109 -2.13 -9.18 14.53
CA PRO A 109 -2.27 -10.34 15.43
C PRO A 109 -0.96 -10.71 16.12
N SER A 110 0.19 -10.45 15.51
CA SER A 110 1.48 -10.67 16.18
C SER A 110 1.79 -9.64 17.26
N GLY A 111 0.99 -8.56 17.35
CA GLY A 111 1.26 -7.43 18.22
C GLY A 111 2.53 -6.67 17.84
N ALA A 112 3.07 -6.86 16.63
CA ALA A 112 4.24 -6.12 16.16
C ALA A 112 3.96 -4.59 16.15
N TRP A 113 2.76 -4.22 15.70
CA TRP A 113 2.20 -2.88 15.86
C TRP A 113 1.09 -2.91 16.91
N ILE A 114 0.97 -1.84 17.70
CA ILE A 114 -0.04 -1.77 18.79
C ILE A 114 -1.44 -1.52 18.21
N ASP A 115 -2.47 -1.93 18.95
CA ASP A 115 -3.85 -1.54 18.66
C ASP A 115 -4.02 -0.01 18.81
N LEU A 116 -4.49 0.64 17.76
CA LEU A 116 -4.79 2.08 17.71
C LEU A 116 -6.22 2.39 18.17
N GLY A 117 -7.07 1.40 18.36
CA GLY A 117 -8.47 1.57 18.77
C GLY A 117 -8.64 2.44 20.02
N PRO A 118 -7.88 2.22 21.11
CA PRO A 118 -7.94 3.09 22.31
C PRO A 118 -7.60 4.55 22.03
N TYR A 119 -6.62 4.82 21.14
CA TYR A 119 -6.21 6.17 20.76
C TYR A 119 -7.26 6.86 19.88
N LEU A 120 -7.84 6.14 18.92
CA LEU A 120 -8.94 6.61 18.07
C LEU A 120 -10.14 7.02 18.93
N LYS A 121 -10.54 6.15 19.86
CA LYS A 121 -11.64 6.41 20.80
C LYS A 121 -11.36 7.65 21.67
N LYS A 122 -10.17 7.75 22.24
CA LYS A 122 -9.76 8.89 23.09
C LYS A 122 -9.84 10.21 22.34
N ASP A 123 -9.40 10.24 21.09
CA ASP A 123 -9.34 11.45 20.27
C ASP A 123 -10.60 11.65 19.41
N SER A 124 -11.65 10.82 19.61
CA SER A 124 -12.92 10.86 18.86
C SER A 124 -12.74 10.81 17.35
N VAL A 125 -11.77 10.03 16.89
CA VAL A 125 -11.54 9.78 15.45
C VAL A 125 -12.39 8.59 15.02
N ASP A 126 -13.41 8.85 14.19
CA ASP A 126 -14.25 7.81 13.62
C ASP A 126 -13.61 7.26 12.31
N ALA A 127 -13.48 5.94 12.23
CA ALA A 127 -12.93 5.28 11.05
C ALA A 127 -13.81 5.42 9.79
N SER A 128 -15.06 5.89 9.91
CA SER A 128 -15.94 6.21 8.77
C SER A 128 -15.43 7.37 7.91
N ILE A 129 -14.44 8.14 8.39
CA ILE A 129 -13.76 9.15 7.58
C ILE A 129 -13.00 8.53 6.39
N PHE A 130 -12.64 7.24 6.49
CA PHE A 130 -11.98 6.50 5.42
C PHE A 130 -13.02 5.85 4.50
N PRO A 131 -12.86 5.90 3.18
CA PRO A 131 -13.58 5.05 2.25
C PRO A 131 -13.45 3.55 2.60
N THR A 132 -14.31 2.72 2.03
CA THR A 132 -14.41 1.30 2.42
C THR A 132 -13.08 0.58 2.34
N ALA A 133 -12.38 0.61 1.21
CA ALA A 133 -11.13 -0.13 1.04
C ALA A 133 -10.03 0.28 2.03
N PRO A 134 -9.66 1.58 2.19
CA PRO A 134 -8.69 2.00 3.22
C PRO A 134 -9.12 1.68 4.64
N ARG A 135 -10.40 1.74 4.93
CA ARG A 135 -10.94 1.37 6.24
C ARG A 135 -10.75 -0.11 6.52
N ASP A 136 -11.04 -0.95 5.55
CA ASP A 136 -11.05 -2.40 5.70
C ASP A 136 -9.62 -2.96 5.73
N TYR A 137 -8.73 -2.55 4.80
CA TYR A 137 -7.36 -3.07 4.77
C TYR A 137 -6.47 -2.60 5.94
N THR A 138 -6.92 -1.68 6.79
CA THR A 138 -6.22 -1.28 8.03
C THR A 138 -6.79 -1.91 9.29
N THR A 139 -7.70 -2.88 9.15
CA THR A 139 -8.32 -3.62 10.25
C THR A 139 -8.17 -5.11 10.01
N PHE A 140 -7.83 -5.86 11.05
CA PHE A 140 -7.78 -7.31 11.00
C PHE A 140 -8.41 -7.90 12.27
N GLU A 141 -9.37 -8.81 12.12
CA GLU A 141 -10.10 -9.45 13.23
C GLU A 141 -10.59 -8.46 14.30
N GLY A 142 -11.13 -7.33 13.85
CA GLY A 142 -11.66 -6.28 14.73
C GLY A 142 -10.59 -5.37 15.35
N THR A 143 -9.30 -5.65 15.18
CA THR A 143 -8.20 -4.82 15.65
C THR A 143 -7.70 -3.89 14.55
N ARG A 144 -7.53 -2.62 14.87
CA ARG A 144 -6.92 -1.63 13.98
C ARG A 144 -5.54 -1.24 14.48
N CYS A 145 -4.49 -1.83 13.93
CA CYS A 145 -3.11 -1.50 14.31
C CYS A 145 -2.43 -0.52 13.35
N ALA A 146 -3.11 -0.12 12.29
CA ALA A 146 -2.61 0.83 11.31
C ALA A 146 -3.66 1.89 10.95
N LEU A 147 -3.20 3.05 10.47
CA LEU A 147 -4.02 3.98 9.70
C LEU A 147 -3.53 3.99 8.24
N PRO A 148 -4.45 4.21 7.27
CA PRO A 148 -4.03 4.42 5.90
C PRO A 148 -3.43 5.83 5.78
N MET A 149 -2.34 5.98 5.01
CA MET A 149 -1.72 7.26 4.73
C MET A 149 -2.06 7.74 3.32
N LEU A 150 -1.67 6.96 2.30
CA LEU A 150 -2.01 7.15 0.91
C LEU A 150 -2.47 5.81 0.34
N ALA A 151 -3.36 5.84 -0.64
CA ALA A 151 -3.78 4.64 -1.36
C ALA A 151 -3.11 4.62 -2.73
N ASP A 152 -2.86 3.41 -3.22
CA ASP A 152 -2.26 3.14 -4.51
C ASP A 152 -3.30 2.43 -5.39
N THR A 153 -3.44 2.92 -6.63
CA THR A 153 -4.32 2.35 -7.64
C THR A 153 -3.58 2.20 -8.96
N TYR A 154 -4.04 1.29 -9.81
CA TYR A 154 -3.32 0.92 -11.02
C TYR A 154 -4.19 1.12 -12.25
N GLY A 155 -3.54 1.50 -13.35
CA GLY A 155 -4.21 1.76 -14.60
C GLY A 155 -3.32 1.55 -15.81
N LEU A 156 -3.87 1.78 -16.99
CA LEU A 156 -3.14 1.71 -18.25
C LEU A 156 -2.57 3.07 -18.60
N TYR A 157 -1.26 3.15 -18.74
CA TYR A 157 -0.57 4.24 -19.42
C TYR A 157 -0.40 3.92 -20.91
N TYR A 158 -0.60 4.90 -21.77
CA TYR A 158 -0.42 4.71 -23.21
C TYR A 158 0.22 5.92 -23.88
N ASN A 159 1.13 5.66 -24.81
CA ASN A 159 1.80 6.67 -25.62
C ASN A 159 0.89 7.08 -26.80
N LYS A 160 0.27 8.27 -26.69
CA LYS A 160 -0.66 8.80 -27.71
C LYS A 160 -0.03 8.91 -29.10
N THR A 161 1.26 9.27 -29.17
CA THR A 161 1.97 9.41 -30.43
C THR A 161 2.12 8.06 -31.14
N LEU A 162 2.49 6.99 -30.40
CA LEU A 162 2.61 5.65 -30.95
C LEU A 162 1.24 5.08 -31.34
N LEU A 163 0.21 5.26 -30.52
CA LEU A 163 -1.15 4.86 -30.84
C LEU A 163 -1.65 5.53 -32.11
N ALA A 164 -1.49 6.84 -32.24
CA ALA A 164 -1.92 7.62 -33.41
C ALA A 164 -1.21 7.16 -34.70
N LYS A 165 0.11 6.90 -34.63
CA LYS A 165 0.88 6.38 -35.78
C LYS A 165 0.35 4.99 -36.22
N ALA A 166 -0.18 4.19 -35.33
CA ALA A 166 -0.80 2.91 -35.62
C ALA A 166 -2.30 3.02 -36.02
N GLY A 167 -2.85 4.24 -36.09
CA GLY A 167 -4.24 4.51 -36.48
C GLY A 167 -5.26 4.39 -35.32
N TYR A 168 -4.83 4.29 -34.07
CA TYR A 168 -5.72 4.23 -32.93
C TYR A 168 -6.01 5.64 -32.36
N LYS A 169 -7.30 5.90 -32.10
CA LYS A 169 -7.78 7.19 -31.52
C LYS A 169 -8.01 7.12 -30.02
N SER A 170 -8.10 5.93 -29.45
CA SER A 170 -8.43 5.69 -28.04
C SER A 170 -7.66 4.48 -27.49
N PRO A 171 -7.43 4.40 -26.18
CA PRO A 171 -6.86 3.22 -25.54
C PRO A 171 -7.83 2.02 -25.62
N PRO A 172 -7.33 0.78 -25.43
CA PRO A 172 -8.16 -0.41 -25.37
C PRO A 172 -9.03 -0.42 -24.10
N LYS A 173 -10.20 -1.04 -24.18
CA LYS A 173 -11.10 -1.27 -23.04
C LYS A 173 -11.25 -2.74 -22.69
N THR A 174 -10.92 -3.64 -23.62
CA THR A 174 -10.95 -5.08 -23.41
C THR A 174 -9.59 -5.72 -23.65
N ILE A 175 -9.44 -6.92 -23.13
CA ILE A 175 -8.18 -7.69 -23.24
C ILE A 175 -7.88 -8.07 -24.69
N SER A 176 -8.90 -8.39 -25.48
CA SER A 176 -8.69 -8.64 -26.92
C SER A 176 -8.22 -7.40 -27.67
N GLN A 177 -8.80 -6.21 -27.36
CA GLN A 177 -8.34 -4.94 -27.91
C GLN A 177 -6.89 -4.63 -27.49
N LEU A 178 -6.57 -4.79 -26.19
CA LEU A 178 -5.19 -4.62 -25.70
C LEU A 178 -4.21 -5.51 -26.45
N THR A 179 -4.56 -6.79 -26.62
CA THR A 179 -3.73 -7.78 -27.31
C THR A 179 -3.51 -7.42 -28.78
N ALA A 180 -4.57 -7.04 -29.49
CA ALA A 180 -4.47 -6.61 -30.88
C ALA A 180 -3.60 -5.35 -31.04
N MET A 181 -3.83 -4.35 -30.17
CA MET A 181 -3.04 -3.13 -30.15
C MET A 181 -1.57 -3.39 -29.78
N ALA A 182 -1.31 -4.24 -28.79
CA ALA A 182 0.03 -4.64 -28.39
C ALA A 182 0.82 -5.24 -29.56
N LYS A 183 0.22 -6.17 -30.27
CA LYS A 183 0.83 -6.80 -31.46
C LYS A 183 1.10 -5.77 -32.56
N LYS A 184 0.14 -4.90 -32.87
CA LYS A 184 0.26 -3.90 -33.95
C LYS A 184 1.28 -2.80 -33.63
N LEU A 185 1.43 -2.41 -32.36
CA LEU A 185 2.35 -1.37 -31.91
C LEU A 185 3.80 -1.89 -31.76
N THR A 186 3.99 -3.20 -31.76
CA THR A 186 5.31 -3.82 -31.59
C THR A 186 6.16 -3.63 -32.84
N GLN A 187 7.39 -3.20 -32.63
CA GLN A 187 8.38 -3.01 -33.69
C GLN A 187 9.60 -3.90 -33.44
N ARG A 188 10.08 -4.53 -34.51
CA ARG A 188 11.30 -5.36 -34.51
C ARG A 188 12.30 -4.80 -35.53
N ASP A 189 13.58 -5.00 -35.25
CA ASP A 189 14.61 -4.73 -36.26
C ASP A 189 14.71 -5.87 -37.30
N ALA A 190 15.60 -5.71 -38.27
CA ALA A 190 15.83 -6.70 -39.34
C ALA A 190 16.22 -8.10 -38.82
N ASN A 191 16.76 -8.19 -37.62
CA ASN A 191 17.15 -9.44 -36.98
C ASN A 191 16.05 -9.99 -36.04
N GLY A 192 14.83 -9.39 -36.04
CA GLY A 192 13.72 -9.80 -35.19
C GLY A 192 13.81 -9.35 -33.76
N LYS A 193 14.81 -8.55 -33.36
CA LYS A 193 14.97 -8.02 -32.00
C LYS A 193 13.91 -6.96 -31.73
N LEU A 194 13.30 -7.02 -30.54
CA LEU A 194 12.30 -6.04 -30.08
C LEU A 194 12.94 -4.65 -29.93
N LYS A 195 12.38 -3.65 -30.61
CA LYS A 195 12.71 -2.22 -30.50
C LYS A 195 11.64 -1.44 -29.73
N VAL A 196 10.38 -1.72 -30.03
CA VAL A 196 9.24 -1.22 -29.30
C VAL A 196 8.35 -2.40 -28.95
N VAL A 197 7.97 -2.49 -27.69
CA VAL A 197 6.99 -3.46 -27.18
C VAL A 197 5.65 -2.75 -27.03
N GLY A 198 4.59 -3.28 -27.65
CA GLY A 198 3.28 -2.64 -27.63
C GLY A 198 2.65 -2.64 -26.24
N PHE A 199 2.71 -3.76 -25.53
CA PHE A 199 2.41 -3.95 -24.12
C PHE A 199 3.31 -5.07 -23.59
N ASN A 200 4.01 -4.84 -22.50
CA ASN A 200 4.89 -5.85 -21.93
C ASN A 200 4.14 -6.69 -20.89
N PRO A 201 3.83 -7.97 -21.16
CA PRO A 201 3.11 -8.84 -20.24
C PRO A 201 4.03 -9.63 -19.30
N PHE A 202 5.34 -9.37 -19.29
CA PHE A 202 6.32 -10.21 -18.59
C PHE A 202 6.07 -10.14 -17.06
N PRO A 203 6.01 -11.30 -16.38
CA PRO A 203 5.76 -11.34 -14.93
C PRO A 203 6.82 -10.55 -14.14
N SER A 204 6.39 -9.85 -13.11
CA SER A 204 7.27 -9.01 -12.25
C SER A 204 8.07 -7.94 -13.02
N TRP A 205 7.63 -7.61 -14.24
CA TRP A 205 8.17 -6.45 -14.93
C TRP A 205 7.34 -5.23 -14.53
N TYR A 206 7.97 -4.32 -13.79
CA TYR A 206 7.31 -3.19 -13.15
C TYR A 206 6.10 -3.69 -12.34
N GLU A 207 4.92 -3.13 -12.56
CA GLU A 207 3.69 -3.43 -11.82
C GLU A 207 2.92 -4.67 -12.33
N ASN A 208 3.56 -5.56 -13.09
CA ASN A 208 2.94 -6.78 -13.60
C ASN A 208 2.87 -7.90 -12.56
N VAL A 209 2.06 -7.71 -11.54
CA VAL A 209 1.79 -8.71 -10.50
C VAL A 209 0.33 -9.18 -10.53
N PRO A 210 0.00 -10.37 -9.99
CA PRO A 210 -1.34 -10.94 -10.12
C PRO A 210 -2.42 -10.05 -9.49
N ALA A 211 -2.14 -9.38 -8.37
CA ALA A 211 -3.10 -8.51 -7.70
C ALA A 211 -3.62 -7.40 -8.62
N HIS A 212 -2.76 -6.84 -9.47
CA HIS A 212 -3.13 -5.75 -10.37
C HIS A 212 -3.96 -6.23 -11.56
N TYR A 213 -3.80 -7.48 -11.99
CA TYR A 213 -4.56 -8.06 -13.10
C TYR A 213 -5.91 -8.64 -12.65
N GLY A 214 -5.96 -9.26 -11.47
CA GLY A 214 -7.13 -10.02 -11.00
C GLY A 214 -8.49 -9.33 -11.17
N PRO A 215 -8.63 -8.05 -10.78
CA PRO A 215 -9.90 -7.32 -10.93
C PRO A 215 -10.44 -7.29 -12.35
N SER A 216 -9.57 -7.22 -13.35
CA SER A 216 -9.94 -7.17 -14.77
C SER A 216 -10.59 -8.45 -15.31
N TRP A 217 -10.42 -9.56 -14.60
CA TRP A 217 -11.09 -10.84 -14.88
C TRP A 217 -12.18 -11.19 -13.86
N GLY A 218 -12.36 -10.34 -12.82
CA GLY A 218 -13.25 -10.65 -11.71
C GLY A 218 -12.73 -11.80 -10.86
N ALA A 219 -11.42 -11.97 -10.81
CA ALA A 219 -10.76 -13.03 -10.08
C ALA A 219 -10.81 -12.78 -8.56
N GLN A 220 -11.02 -13.83 -7.78
CA GLN A 220 -11.05 -13.78 -6.32
C GLN A 220 -9.85 -14.53 -5.76
N TRP A 221 -9.26 -13.99 -4.71
CA TRP A 221 -8.12 -14.61 -4.02
C TRP A 221 -8.54 -15.74 -3.10
N MET A 222 -9.69 -15.57 -2.44
CA MET A 222 -10.17 -16.44 -1.39
C MET A 222 -11.62 -16.83 -1.66
N ASN A 223 -12.00 -18.00 -1.15
CA ASN A 223 -13.37 -18.46 -0.98
C ASN A 223 -13.54 -18.82 0.50
N GLY A 224 -14.14 -17.91 1.27
CA GLY A 224 -14.11 -17.99 2.73
C GLY A 224 -12.67 -17.82 3.25
N ASP A 225 -12.20 -18.77 4.01
CA ASP A 225 -10.85 -18.83 4.62
C ASP A 225 -9.82 -19.66 3.82
N LYS A 226 -10.21 -20.12 2.62
CA LYS A 226 -9.36 -20.94 1.74
C LYS A 226 -8.93 -20.16 0.50
N SER A 227 -7.72 -20.44 0.03
CA SER A 227 -7.22 -19.93 -1.26
C SER A 227 -8.08 -20.40 -2.42
N SER A 228 -8.27 -19.56 -3.43
CA SER A 228 -9.19 -19.79 -4.56
C SER A 228 -8.58 -19.34 -5.89
N LEU A 229 -7.35 -19.77 -6.15
CA LEU A 229 -6.61 -19.39 -7.37
C LEU A 229 -6.87 -20.34 -8.53
N ASN A 230 -7.21 -21.62 -8.26
CA ASN A 230 -7.54 -22.58 -9.31
C ASN A 230 -8.98 -22.39 -9.81
N THR A 231 -9.28 -21.20 -10.33
CA THR A 231 -10.59 -20.84 -10.86
C THR A 231 -10.49 -20.28 -12.28
N PRO A 232 -11.56 -20.37 -13.09
CA PRO A 232 -11.53 -19.90 -14.47
C PRO A 232 -11.02 -18.46 -14.65
N PRO A 233 -11.38 -17.45 -13.82
CA PRO A 233 -10.86 -16.09 -13.99
C PRO A 233 -9.33 -16.01 -13.91
N TRP A 234 -8.70 -16.69 -12.95
CA TRP A 234 -7.25 -16.74 -12.84
C TRP A 234 -6.60 -17.55 -13.96
N GLN A 235 -7.19 -18.68 -14.31
CA GLN A 235 -6.70 -19.51 -15.42
C GLN A 235 -6.72 -18.73 -16.75
N ASP A 236 -7.80 -18.01 -17.04
CA ASP A 236 -7.95 -17.22 -18.26
C ASP A 236 -6.97 -16.04 -18.29
N GLN A 237 -6.76 -15.38 -17.16
CA GLN A 237 -5.74 -14.33 -17.02
C GLN A 237 -4.34 -14.88 -17.34
N LEU A 238 -3.96 -16.02 -16.77
CA LEU A 238 -2.64 -16.61 -16.98
C LEU A 238 -2.46 -17.17 -18.38
N LYS A 239 -3.49 -17.78 -18.98
CA LYS A 239 -3.49 -18.22 -20.39
C LYS A 239 -3.29 -17.03 -21.31
N TRP A 240 -3.99 -15.92 -21.09
CA TRP A 240 -3.80 -14.68 -21.84
C TRP A 240 -2.35 -14.17 -21.72
N GLN A 241 -1.86 -14.01 -20.49
CA GLN A 241 -0.51 -13.49 -20.24
C GLN A 241 0.54 -14.35 -20.92
N LYS A 242 0.45 -15.69 -20.78
CA LYS A 242 1.34 -16.63 -21.44
C LYS A 242 1.26 -16.53 -22.95
N SER A 243 0.05 -16.47 -23.53
CA SER A 243 -0.13 -16.39 -24.98
C SER A 243 0.55 -15.16 -25.59
N LEU A 244 0.51 -14.03 -24.85
CA LEU A 244 1.15 -12.80 -25.31
C LEU A 244 2.68 -12.86 -25.13
N VAL A 245 3.17 -13.46 -24.03
CA VAL A 245 4.61 -13.72 -23.85
C VAL A 245 5.15 -14.65 -24.95
N ASP A 246 4.43 -15.74 -25.24
CA ASP A 246 4.83 -16.69 -26.29
C ASP A 246 4.86 -16.03 -27.68
N TRP A 247 3.90 -15.11 -27.97
CA TRP A 247 3.90 -14.37 -29.23
C TRP A 247 5.12 -13.45 -29.38
N TYR A 248 5.59 -12.82 -28.30
CA TYR A 248 6.85 -12.06 -28.30
C TYR A 248 8.08 -12.96 -28.39
N GLY A 249 8.00 -14.15 -27.81
CA GLY A 249 9.08 -15.05 -27.46
C GLY A 249 9.67 -14.69 -26.09
N TYR A 250 9.63 -15.64 -25.15
CA TYR A 250 10.09 -15.44 -23.79
C TYR A 250 11.49 -14.83 -23.73
N ASP A 251 12.47 -15.44 -24.42
CA ASP A 251 13.85 -14.96 -24.45
C ASP A 251 14.01 -13.57 -25.10
N ASN A 252 13.13 -13.22 -26.04
CA ASN A 252 13.12 -11.88 -26.63
C ASN A 252 12.71 -10.83 -25.62
N LEU A 253 11.71 -11.14 -24.79
CA LEU A 253 11.29 -10.25 -23.69
C LEU A 253 12.35 -10.17 -22.60
N VAL A 254 12.99 -11.28 -22.21
CA VAL A 254 14.10 -11.28 -21.26
C VAL A 254 15.21 -10.33 -21.73
N ARG A 255 15.64 -10.46 -23.00
CA ARG A 255 16.66 -9.56 -23.58
C ARG A 255 16.21 -8.11 -23.66
N PHE A 256 14.94 -7.88 -23.98
CA PHE A 256 14.36 -6.53 -24.01
C PHE A 256 14.35 -5.91 -22.62
N ASN A 257 13.86 -6.64 -21.62
CA ASN A 257 13.74 -6.19 -20.23
C ASN A 257 15.09 -5.86 -19.60
N ALA A 258 16.15 -6.61 -19.92
CA ALA A 258 17.51 -6.32 -19.46
C ALA A 258 18.01 -4.93 -19.90
N GLY A 259 17.43 -4.34 -20.96
CA GLY A 259 17.76 -3.00 -21.46
C GLY A 259 16.64 -1.97 -21.27
N ALA A 260 15.58 -2.31 -20.54
CA ALA A 260 14.38 -1.48 -20.42
C ALA A 260 14.50 -0.34 -19.40
N GLY A 261 15.53 -0.40 -18.52
CA GLY A 261 15.71 0.51 -17.39
C GLY A 261 14.85 0.13 -16.19
N ASP A 262 15.22 0.69 -15.03
CA ASP A 262 14.46 0.49 -13.81
C ASP A 262 13.18 1.33 -13.83
N GLU A 263 12.16 0.85 -13.13
CA GLU A 263 10.85 1.49 -13.08
C GLU A 263 10.93 2.96 -12.66
N PHE A 264 11.62 3.25 -11.57
CA PHE A 264 11.75 4.58 -10.97
C PHE A 264 12.98 5.38 -11.46
N SER A 265 13.38 5.18 -12.72
CA SER A 265 14.53 5.85 -13.31
C SER A 265 14.18 6.58 -14.60
N ALA A 266 14.99 7.58 -14.97
CA ALA A 266 14.88 8.29 -16.25
C ALA A 266 15.04 7.38 -17.49
N SER A 267 15.46 6.13 -17.32
CA SER A 267 15.56 5.12 -18.37
C SER A 267 14.31 4.23 -18.48
N ASN A 268 13.24 4.52 -17.73
CA ASN A 268 11.98 3.78 -17.79
C ASN A 268 11.53 3.56 -19.25
N ALA A 269 11.15 2.33 -19.56
CA ALA A 269 10.88 1.92 -20.94
C ALA A 269 9.69 2.63 -21.59
N PHE A 270 8.67 2.99 -20.80
CA PHE A 270 7.54 3.77 -21.29
C PHE A 270 7.92 5.23 -21.53
N GLU A 271 8.63 5.84 -20.60
CA GLU A 271 9.06 7.24 -20.69
C GLU A 271 10.03 7.47 -21.84
N THR A 272 10.88 6.49 -22.15
CA THR A 272 11.79 6.50 -23.30
C THR A 272 11.16 6.05 -24.62
N GLY A 273 9.86 5.70 -24.62
CA GLY A 273 9.12 5.29 -25.82
C GLY A 273 9.44 3.87 -26.32
N LYS A 274 10.15 3.06 -25.54
CA LYS A 274 10.41 1.65 -25.84
C LYS A 274 9.19 0.75 -25.62
N VAL A 275 8.26 1.18 -24.75
CA VAL A 275 6.99 0.50 -24.48
C VAL A 275 5.85 1.45 -24.81
N ALA A 276 4.85 0.98 -25.58
CA ALA A 276 3.75 1.83 -26.03
C ALA A 276 2.60 1.90 -25.01
N MET A 277 2.37 0.83 -24.28
CA MET A 277 1.34 0.71 -23.22
C MET A 277 1.89 -0.13 -22.09
N HIS A 278 1.61 0.26 -20.84
CA HIS A 278 1.94 -0.55 -19.66
C HIS A 278 0.96 -0.30 -18.52
N MET A 279 0.88 -1.24 -17.60
CA MET A 279 0.22 -1.04 -16.31
C MET A 279 1.20 -0.35 -15.36
N ASP A 280 0.72 0.67 -14.64
CA ASP A 280 1.50 1.36 -13.62
C ASP A 280 0.56 2.06 -12.62
N GLY A 281 1.11 2.47 -11.49
CA GLY A 281 0.40 3.22 -10.48
C GLY A 281 0.27 4.72 -10.81
N GLU A 282 -0.53 5.42 -10.02
CA GLU A 282 -0.83 6.83 -10.20
C GLU A 282 0.40 7.75 -10.01
N TRP A 283 1.38 7.33 -9.22
CA TRP A 283 2.64 8.07 -9.01
C TRP A 283 3.44 8.29 -10.30
N ARG A 284 3.25 7.43 -11.31
CA ARG A 284 3.93 7.55 -12.60
C ARG A 284 3.73 8.91 -13.26
N VAL A 285 2.58 9.58 -13.05
CA VAL A 285 2.36 10.93 -13.60
C VAL A 285 3.39 11.94 -13.08
N ASN A 286 3.86 11.76 -11.82
CA ASN A 286 4.89 12.62 -11.23
C ASN A 286 6.28 12.34 -11.82
N PHE A 287 6.61 11.06 -12.02
CA PHE A 287 7.86 10.67 -12.68
C PHE A 287 7.90 11.17 -14.13
N ILE A 288 6.83 11.00 -14.90
CA ILE A 288 6.75 11.51 -16.28
C ILE A 288 6.91 13.03 -16.31
N LYS A 289 6.27 13.76 -15.40
CA LYS A 289 6.42 15.22 -15.31
C LYS A 289 7.89 15.63 -15.12
N LYS A 290 8.65 14.86 -14.34
CA LYS A 290 10.04 15.15 -14.01
C LYS A 290 11.01 14.66 -15.08
N GLU A 291 10.89 13.39 -15.49
CA GLU A 291 11.88 12.70 -16.32
C GLU A 291 11.57 12.77 -17.82
N ALA A 292 10.29 12.81 -18.19
CA ALA A 292 9.85 12.81 -19.58
C ALA A 292 8.75 13.87 -19.86
N PRO A 293 8.97 15.17 -19.55
CA PRO A 293 7.92 16.20 -19.61
C PRO A 293 7.36 16.47 -21.01
N LYS A 294 8.02 15.97 -22.06
CA LYS A 294 7.57 16.07 -23.46
C LYS A 294 6.81 14.85 -23.96
N LEU A 295 6.67 13.81 -23.12
CA LEU A 295 5.96 12.59 -23.49
C LEU A 295 4.46 12.89 -23.67
N ASN A 296 3.94 12.64 -24.87
CA ASN A 296 2.51 12.75 -25.15
C ASN A 296 1.82 11.43 -24.75
N TYR A 297 1.34 11.37 -23.52
CA TYR A 297 0.72 10.18 -22.96
C TYR A 297 -0.73 10.40 -22.53
N GLY A 298 -1.40 9.32 -22.22
CA GLY A 298 -2.68 9.30 -21.54
C GLY A 298 -2.77 8.15 -20.56
N THR A 299 -3.77 8.21 -19.70
CA THR A 299 -4.11 7.17 -18.74
C THR A 299 -5.55 6.69 -18.98
N ALA A 300 -5.82 5.43 -18.66
CA ALA A 300 -7.15 4.82 -18.71
C ALA A 300 -7.26 3.76 -17.61
N ALA A 301 -8.48 3.39 -17.25
CA ALA A 301 -8.66 2.15 -16.48
C ALA A 301 -8.04 0.97 -17.26
N PHE A 302 -7.50 -0.01 -16.55
CA PHE A 302 -6.93 -1.19 -17.22
C PHE A 302 -8.05 -1.96 -17.95
N PRO A 303 -7.77 -2.52 -19.15
CA PRO A 303 -8.74 -3.29 -19.92
C PRO A 303 -9.23 -4.52 -19.16
N VAL A 304 -10.50 -4.88 -19.36
CA VAL A 304 -11.12 -6.03 -18.72
C VAL A 304 -11.30 -7.19 -19.70
N ALA A 305 -11.48 -8.40 -19.18
CA ALA A 305 -11.84 -9.56 -19.98
C ALA A 305 -13.08 -9.26 -20.82
N ASP A 306 -13.16 -9.79 -22.05
CA ASP A 306 -14.19 -9.43 -23.02
C ASP A 306 -15.62 -9.76 -22.53
N ASN A 307 -15.75 -10.75 -21.65
CA ASN A 307 -17.00 -11.14 -21.00
C ASN A 307 -17.23 -10.43 -19.64
N LYS A 308 -16.41 -9.43 -19.28
CA LYS A 308 -16.47 -8.68 -18.00
C LYS A 308 -16.48 -7.16 -18.22
N GLN A 309 -17.15 -6.70 -19.28
CA GLN A 309 -17.18 -5.28 -19.63
C GLN A 309 -17.84 -4.39 -18.56
N ASP A 310 -18.72 -4.96 -17.75
CA ASP A 310 -19.32 -4.33 -16.57
C ASP A 310 -18.30 -3.93 -15.48
N LEU A 311 -17.13 -4.57 -15.47
CA LEU A 311 -16.05 -4.23 -14.55
C LEU A 311 -15.14 -3.09 -15.06
N TYR A 312 -15.31 -2.60 -16.32
CA TYR A 312 -14.44 -1.57 -16.86
C TYR A 312 -14.53 -0.27 -16.04
N GLY A 313 -13.39 0.21 -15.57
CA GLY A 313 -13.28 1.35 -14.65
C GLY A 313 -12.95 0.95 -13.22
N ALA A 314 -13.14 -0.33 -12.87
CA ALA A 314 -12.63 -0.89 -11.62
C ALA A 314 -11.15 -1.27 -11.75
N GLY A 315 -10.52 -1.52 -10.62
CA GLY A 315 -9.11 -1.94 -10.56
C GLY A 315 -8.75 -2.53 -9.21
N TYR A 316 -7.46 -2.57 -8.95
CA TYR A 316 -6.89 -2.94 -7.67
C TYR A 316 -6.57 -1.70 -6.84
N VAL A 317 -6.79 -1.79 -5.54
CA VAL A 317 -6.37 -0.78 -4.57
C VAL A 317 -5.61 -1.44 -3.42
N THR A 318 -4.50 -0.84 -3.06
CA THR A 318 -3.72 -1.11 -1.87
C THR A 318 -3.34 0.23 -1.25
N GLY A 319 -2.33 0.29 -0.40
CA GLY A 319 -1.82 1.59 0.03
C GLY A 319 -0.82 1.52 1.15
N SER A 320 -0.19 2.63 1.35
CA SER A 320 0.72 2.86 2.47
C SER A 320 -0.04 2.89 3.78
N ILE A 321 0.35 2.04 4.70
CA ILE A 321 -0.14 1.99 6.06
C ILE A 321 0.92 2.47 7.04
N ILE A 322 0.49 3.12 8.12
CA ILE A 322 1.37 3.60 9.19
C ILE A 322 0.89 3.09 10.53
N GLY A 323 1.82 2.68 11.37
CA GLY A 323 1.52 2.15 12.70
C GLY A 323 2.63 2.44 13.71
N ILE A 324 2.38 2.00 14.94
CA ILE A 324 3.28 2.21 16.06
C ILE A 324 3.84 0.85 16.50
N PRO A 325 5.14 0.58 16.30
CA PRO A 325 5.78 -0.62 16.81
C PRO A 325 5.61 -0.76 18.32
N LYS A 326 5.33 -1.99 18.78
CA LYS A 326 5.10 -2.28 20.22
C LYS A 326 6.26 -1.86 21.12
N THR A 327 7.47 -1.83 20.58
CA THR A 327 8.71 -1.49 21.29
C THR A 327 8.95 0.01 21.42
N SER A 328 8.14 0.87 20.75
CA SER A 328 8.24 2.32 20.91
C SER A 328 8.06 2.72 22.38
N LYS A 329 8.96 3.60 22.84
CA LYS A 329 8.90 4.20 24.17
C LYS A 329 8.08 5.51 24.20
N HIS A 330 7.72 6.03 23.02
CA HIS A 330 7.07 7.32 22.82
C HIS A 330 5.69 7.16 22.13
N LYS A 331 4.89 6.14 22.55
CA LYS A 331 3.62 5.77 21.90
C LYS A 331 2.63 6.92 21.76
N ASN A 332 2.55 7.81 22.75
CA ASN A 332 1.64 8.96 22.70
C ASN A 332 2.07 10.01 21.65
N GLN A 333 3.38 10.29 21.55
CA GLN A 333 3.93 11.19 20.56
C GLN A 333 3.87 10.57 19.14
N ALA A 334 4.16 9.28 19.05
CA ALA A 334 4.01 8.50 17.82
C ALA A 334 2.55 8.52 17.32
N TRP A 335 1.58 8.39 18.23
CA TRP A 335 0.16 8.50 17.88
C TRP A 335 -0.20 9.86 17.27
N LEU A 336 0.30 10.96 17.83
CA LEU A 336 0.05 12.28 17.25
C LEU A 336 0.52 12.38 15.80
N LEU A 337 1.71 11.82 15.50
CA LEU A 337 2.24 11.79 14.14
C LEU A 337 1.42 10.87 13.23
N VAL A 338 1.09 9.65 13.69
CA VAL A 338 0.27 8.69 12.95
C VAL A 338 -1.12 9.29 12.65
N LYS A 339 -1.77 9.89 13.65
CA LYS A 339 -3.03 10.59 13.46
C LYS A 339 -2.89 11.73 12.44
N TYR A 340 -1.86 12.56 12.56
CA TYR A 340 -1.64 13.67 11.65
C TYR A 340 -1.46 13.20 10.20
N LEU A 341 -0.61 12.22 9.97
CA LEU A 341 -0.34 11.69 8.62
C LEU A 341 -1.50 10.91 8.03
N GLY A 342 -2.33 10.25 8.86
CA GLY A 342 -3.46 9.43 8.40
C GLY A 342 -4.80 10.16 8.32
N THR A 343 -4.98 11.33 9.01
CA THR A 343 -6.31 11.95 9.11
C THR A 343 -6.35 13.45 8.81
N ASN A 344 -5.21 14.15 8.83
CA ASN A 344 -5.19 15.59 8.62
C ASN A 344 -5.34 15.93 7.12
N THR A 345 -6.47 16.52 6.74
CA THR A 345 -6.79 16.83 5.34
C THR A 345 -5.72 17.68 4.64
N PRO A 346 -5.19 18.78 5.20
CA PRO A 346 -4.08 19.52 4.61
C PRO A 346 -2.80 18.70 4.41
N ALA A 347 -2.44 17.86 5.39
CA ALA A 347 -1.27 17.00 5.30
C ALA A 347 -1.41 15.95 4.19
N LEU A 348 -2.55 15.27 4.12
CA LEU A 348 -2.86 14.30 3.08
C LEU A 348 -2.91 14.93 1.69
N ALA A 349 -3.49 16.14 1.56
CA ALA A 349 -3.48 16.86 0.29
C ALA A 349 -2.06 17.26 -0.14
N LYS A 350 -1.21 17.71 0.80
CA LYS A 350 0.20 18.05 0.52
C LYS A 350 1.02 16.81 0.13
N LEU A 351 0.83 15.68 0.82
CA LEU A 351 1.45 14.40 0.45
C LEU A 351 1.00 13.98 -0.95
N SER A 352 -0.32 13.94 -1.19
CA SER A 352 -0.88 13.57 -2.50
C SER A 352 -0.34 14.45 -3.62
N ASN A 353 -0.28 15.76 -3.45
CA ASN A 353 0.24 16.68 -4.47
C ASN A 353 1.72 16.46 -4.78
N GLY A 354 2.54 16.15 -3.76
CA GLY A 354 3.97 15.97 -3.93
C GLY A 354 4.37 14.59 -4.46
N ILE A 355 3.58 13.56 -4.14
CA ILE A 355 3.84 12.16 -4.50
C ILE A 355 2.97 11.75 -5.69
N GLN A 356 1.74 12.28 -5.78
CA GLN A 356 0.68 11.86 -6.71
C GLN A 356 0.15 10.45 -6.38
N ASN A 357 -0.07 10.17 -5.09
CA ASN A 357 -0.85 9.03 -4.62
C ASN A 357 -2.21 9.49 -4.11
N VAL A 358 -3.18 8.58 -4.08
CA VAL A 358 -4.57 8.89 -3.70
C VAL A 358 -4.68 9.16 -2.20
N PRO A 359 -5.22 10.31 -1.75
CA PRO A 359 -5.40 10.58 -0.33
C PRO A 359 -6.56 9.73 0.23
N THR A 360 -6.45 9.30 1.49
CA THR A 360 -7.27 8.21 2.03
C THR A 360 -8.46 8.61 2.88
N THR A 361 -8.73 9.91 3.09
CA THR A 361 -9.96 10.33 3.78
C THR A 361 -10.98 10.93 2.81
N SER A 362 -12.28 10.75 3.10
CA SER A 362 -13.35 11.35 2.31
C SER A 362 -13.24 12.88 2.18
N ALA A 363 -12.71 13.54 3.22
CA ALA A 363 -12.46 14.98 3.20
C ALA A 363 -11.26 15.36 2.32
N SER A 364 -10.16 14.60 2.39
CA SER A 364 -8.97 14.88 1.58
C SER A 364 -9.20 14.62 0.09
N LEU A 365 -9.98 13.60 -0.27
CA LEU A 365 -10.39 13.34 -1.66
C LEU A 365 -11.18 14.50 -2.29
N LYS A 366 -11.88 15.28 -1.47
CA LYS A 366 -12.67 16.45 -1.89
C LYS A 366 -11.97 17.77 -1.61
N SER A 367 -10.72 17.74 -1.15
CA SER A 367 -10.00 18.96 -0.76
C SER A 367 -9.74 19.87 -1.96
N PRO A 368 -10.09 21.16 -1.88
CA PRO A 368 -9.74 22.14 -2.92
C PRO A 368 -8.22 22.36 -3.03
N ALA A 369 -7.44 21.88 -2.07
CA ALA A 369 -5.99 21.94 -2.10
C ALA A 369 -5.35 20.82 -2.95
N LEU A 370 -6.12 19.83 -3.42
CA LEU A 370 -5.60 18.82 -4.34
C LEU A 370 -5.31 19.45 -5.70
N THR A 371 -4.11 19.17 -6.22
CA THR A 371 -3.64 19.62 -7.54
C THR A 371 -3.21 18.43 -8.38
N PRO A 372 -4.19 17.64 -8.88
CA PRO A 372 -3.88 16.45 -9.66
C PRO A 372 -3.17 16.79 -10.95
N LEU A 373 -2.12 16.05 -11.28
CA LEU A 373 -1.43 16.17 -12.56
C LEU A 373 -2.28 15.57 -13.70
N PRO A 374 -2.02 15.94 -14.97
CA PRO A 374 -2.68 15.30 -16.11
C PRO A 374 -2.56 13.75 -16.02
N GLY A 375 -3.68 13.08 -16.16
CA GLY A 375 -3.76 11.61 -16.04
C GLY A 375 -4.11 11.08 -14.64
N PHE A 376 -3.88 11.84 -13.56
CA PHE A 376 -4.17 11.39 -12.20
C PHE A 376 -5.67 11.15 -11.94
N GLN A 377 -6.56 11.89 -12.64
CA GLN A 377 -8.02 11.73 -12.48
C GLN A 377 -8.50 10.30 -12.79
N THR A 378 -7.82 9.58 -13.69
CA THR A 378 -8.13 8.16 -13.98
C THR A 378 -8.06 7.32 -12.71
N PHE A 379 -7.02 7.52 -11.92
CA PHE A 379 -6.77 6.75 -10.69
C PHE A 379 -7.75 7.12 -9.58
N LEU A 380 -8.11 8.40 -9.44
CA LEU A 380 -9.21 8.79 -8.55
C LEU A 380 -10.53 8.13 -8.93
N ASN A 381 -10.82 7.98 -10.24
CA ASN A 381 -12.01 7.31 -10.72
C ASN A 381 -11.96 5.79 -10.45
N VAL A 382 -10.80 5.14 -10.64
CA VAL A 382 -10.59 3.73 -10.29
C VAL A 382 -10.78 3.52 -8.78
N PHE A 383 -10.16 4.37 -7.96
CA PHE A 383 -10.30 4.31 -6.50
C PHE A 383 -11.76 4.43 -6.04
N GLY A 384 -12.53 5.32 -6.67
CA GLY A 384 -13.95 5.56 -6.36
C GLY A 384 -14.92 4.55 -6.97
N ASN A 385 -14.48 3.60 -7.79
CA ASN A 385 -15.35 2.62 -8.43
C ASN A 385 -15.79 1.54 -7.44
N ALA A 386 -17.09 1.24 -7.40
CA ALA A 386 -17.67 0.28 -6.47
C ALA A 386 -17.16 -1.17 -6.65
N ASN A 387 -16.67 -1.51 -7.84
CA ASN A 387 -16.14 -2.84 -8.17
C ASN A 387 -14.60 -2.90 -7.99
N THR A 388 -13.95 -1.83 -7.53
CA THR A 388 -12.52 -1.86 -7.21
C THR A 388 -12.29 -2.73 -5.99
N THR A 389 -11.28 -3.59 -6.07
CA THR A 389 -11.00 -4.62 -5.04
C THR A 389 -9.62 -4.44 -4.43
N THR A 390 -9.41 -5.09 -3.31
CA THR A 390 -8.11 -5.23 -2.64
C THR A 390 -7.82 -6.71 -2.39
N THR A 391 -6.58 -7.04 -2.09
CA THR A 391 -6.21 -8.37 -1.62
C THR A 391 -6.84 -8.61 -0.23
N PRO A 392 -7.40 -9.78 0.04
CA PRO A 392 -7.87 -10.11 1.39
C PRO A 392 -6.73 -10.05 2.41
N ILE A 393 -6.98 -9.37 3.51
CA ILE A 393 -6.02 -9.30 4.61
C ILE A 393 -5.96 -10.64 5.33
N THR A 394 -4.78 -11.21 5.42
CA THR A 394 -4.56 -12.53 6.04
C THR A 394 -3.39 -12.51 7.02
N ARG A 395 -3.31 -13.51 7.91
CA ARG A 395 -2.21 -13.64 8.90
C ARG A 395 -0.83 -13.84 8.26
N ILE A 396 -0.78 -14.28 7.00
CA ILE A 396 0.46 -14.45 6.25
C ILE A 396 0.91 -13.21 5.49
N GLY A 397 0.18 -12.08 5.61
CA GLY A 397 0.51 -10.83 4.93
C GLY A 397 0.58 -11.01 3.41
N ALA A 398 1.67 -10.55 2.78
CA ALA A 398 1.87 -10.63 1.34
C ALA A 398 2.34 -12.01 0.82
N ALA A 399 2.58 -13.00 1.70
CA ALA A 399 3.15 -14.30 1.30
C ALA A 399 2.27 -15.09 0.31
N ASN A 400 0.94 -14.89 0.33
CA ASN A 400 0.03 -15.45 -0.67
C ASN A 400 0.35 -14.93 -2.08
N GLN A 401 0.59 -13.63 -2.24
CA GLN A 401 0.96 -13.02 -3.52
C GLN A 401 2.32 -13.52 -3.99
N GLU A 402 3.31 -13.62 -3.12
CA GLU A 402 4.66 -14.11 -3.42
C GLU A 402 4.64 -15.56 -3.89
N THR A 403 3.86 -16.43 -3.18
CA THR A 403 3.68 -17.84 -3.54
C THR A 403 3.06 -17.97 -4.93
N PHE A 404 2.02 -17.20 -5.22
CA PHE A 404 1.36 -17.19 -6.52
C PHE A 404 2.28 -16.63 -7.62
N GLN A 405 2.96 -15.51 -7.38
CA GLN A 405 3.88 -14.90 -8.33
C GLN A 405 5.04 -15.85 -8.69
N SER A 406 5.55 -16.62 -7.74
CA SER A 406 6.57 -17.64 -7.98
C SER A 406 6.09 -18.72 -8.95
N PHE A 407 4.85 -19.17 -8.80
CA PHE A 407 4.25 -20.12 -9.76
C PHE A 407 4.06 -19.50 -11.14
N ILE A 408 3.51 -18.28 -11.22
CA ILE A 408 3.29 -17.55 -12.47
C ILE A 408 4.59 -17.45 -13.28
N SER A 409 5.69 -17.08 -12.63
CA SER A 409 7.00 -16.97 -13.28
C SER A 409 7.45 -18.30 -13.90
N LYS A 410 7.21 -19.43 -13.20
CA LYS A 410 7.52 -20.78 -13.72
C LYS A 410 6.58 -21.21 -14.86
N TYR A 411 5.30 -20.88 -14.77
CA TYR A 411 4.32 -21.19 -15.80
C TYR A 411 4.60 -20.39 -17.08
N ILE A 412 4.83 -19.10 -16.96
CA ILE A 412 5.09 -18.21 -18.09
C ILE A 412 6.42 -18.54 -18.79
N SER A 413 7.46 -18.92 -18.04
CA SER A 413 8.74 -19.36 -18.63
C SER A 413 8.66 -20.73 -19.31
N GLY A 414 7.58 -21.49 -19.14
CA GLY A 414 7.45 -22.85 -19.63
C GLY A 414 8.13 -23.92 -18.76
N SER A 415 8.72 -23.53 -17.61
CA SER A 415 9.31 -24.49 -16.64
C SER A 415 8.25 -25.33 -15.94
N LYS A 416 6.99 -24.87 -15.92
CA LYS A 416 5.78 -25.59 -15.53
C LYS A 416 4.75 -25.43 -16.62
N THR A 417 4.10 -26.49 -17.04
CA THR A 417 3.11 -26.49 -18.15
C THR A 417 1.70 -26.84 -17.71
N ASP A 418 1.58 -27.58 -16.60
CA ASP A 418 0.29 -27.90 -15.99
C ASP A 418 -0.22 -26.72 -15.19
N LEU A 419 -1.18 -25.98 -15.77
CA LEU A 419 -1.76 -24.79 -15.15
C LEU A 419 -2.67 -25.14 -13.98
N GLU A 420 -3.62 -26.08 -14.20
CA GLU A 420 -4.65 -26.41 -13.20
C GLU A 420 -4.06 -27.14 -11.99
N GLY A 421 -3.25 -28.15 -12.23
CA GLY A 421 -2.55 -28.85 -11.14
C GLY A 421 -1.55 -27.96 -10.42
N GLY A 422 -0.92 -27.03 -11.16
CA GLY A 422 -0.04 -26.02 -10.59
C GLY A 422 -0.77 -25.05 -9.68
N LEU A 423 -1.91 -24.51 -10.11
CA LEU A 423 -2.75 -23.60 -9.29
C LEU A 423 -3.33 -24.33 -8.07
N ALA A 424 -3.80 -25.57 -8.22
CA ALA A 424 -4.27 -26.39 -7.09
C ALA A 424 -3.15 -26.61 -6.03
N ASN A 425 -1.91 -26.77 -6.48
CA ASN A 425 -0.77 -26.86 -5.57
C ASN A 425 -0.45 -25.53 -4.88
N VAL A 426 -0.60 -24.39 -5.58
CA VAL A 426 -0.46 -23.06 -4.98
C VAL A 426 -1.52 -22.82 -3.92
N ASP A 427 -2.80 -23.14 -4.22
CA ASP A 427 -3.90 -23.07 -3.24
C ASP A 427 -3.57 -23.87 -1.99
N LYS A 428 -3.13 -25.13 -2.14
CA LYS A 428 -2.73 -25.97 -1.02
C LYS A 428 -1.56 -25.37 -0.22
N GLN A 429 -0.56 -24.78 -0.87
CA GLN A 429 0.56 -24.14 -0.18
C GLN A 429 0.10 -22.94 0.65
N ILE A 430 -0.74 -22.08 0.08
CA ILE A 430 -1.29 -20.92 0.78
C ILE A 430 -2.17 -21.37 1.95
N ASP A 431 -3.04 -22.37 1.75
CA ASP A 431 -3.89 -22.91 2.82
C ASP A 431 -3.05 -23.47 3.99
N ASN A 432 -1.98 -24.19 3.69
CA ASN A 432 -1.07 -24.69 4.73
C ASN A 432 -0.38 -23.54 5.50
N GLN A 433 0.05 -22.48 4.80
CA GLN A 433 0.63 -21.30 5.44
C GLN A 433 -0.40 -20.59 6.36
N LEU A 434 -1.64 -20.47 5.91
CA LEU A 434 -2.74 -19.89 6.69
C LEU A 434 -3.05 -20.73 7.93
N GLU A 435 -3.13 -22.06 7.79
CA GLU A 435 -3.34 -22.97 8.91
C GLU A 435 -2.22 -22.87 9.96
N GLN A 436 -0.95 -22.84 9.54
CA GLN A 436 0.20 -22.65 10.42
C GLN A 436 0.15 -21.30 11.15
N ALA A 437 -0.14 -20.22 10.43
CA ALA A 437 -0.26 -18.89 11.01
C ALA A 437 -1.42 -18.79 12.01
N ASN A 438 -2.54 -19.45 11.72
CA ASN A 438 -3.71 -19.51 12.60
C ASN A 438 -3.44 -20.34 13.87
N ALA A 439 -2.60 -21.38 13.77
CA ALA A 439 -2.16 -22.19 14.92
C ALA A 439 -1.10 -21.49 15.79
N GLY A 440 -0.72 -20.23 15.48
CA GLY A 440 0.34 -19.51 16.20
C GLY A 440 1.76 -19.98 15.85
N GLN A 441 1.92 -20.77 14.80
CA GLN A 441 3.19 -21.30 14.30
C GLN A 441 3.66 -20.46 13.09
N ALA A 442 3.47 -19.14 13.14
CA ALA A 442 3.91 -18.27 12.06
C ALA A 442 5.43 -18.37 11.85
N PRO A 443 5.92 -18.41 10.60
CA PRO A 443 7.32 -18.56 10.26
C PRO A 443 8.22 -17.43 10.77
#